data_58ef8da8a9ac45800e0d47419300a740
#
_entry.id   58ef8da8a9ac45800e0d47419300a740
#
_cell.length_a   1.000
_cell.length_b   1.000
_cell.length_c   1.000
_cell.angle_alpha   90.00
_cell.angle_beta   90.00
_cell.angle_gamma   90.00
#
_symmetry.space_group_name_H-M   'P 1'
#
loop_
_entity.id
_entity.type
_entity.pdbx_description
1 polymer ?
#
loop_
_entity_poly.entity_id
_entity_poly.type
_entity_poly.pdbx_seq_one_letter_code
_entity_poly.pdbx_strand_id
1 'polypeptide(L)'
;MIKPEVIPERTVSADNLAVVTDDVTLVAYLSGTFALCFYDAVHESGGLVHLRIVPPGRVQEPDVTDTTLATDLLLLDRCMVDLRAAEPRAHHWQAKLVAHLPEHDAGRQRFVSMRALLDAFLRDADVKLVSVDEYPGAPVVVRFRPSM
;
A
#
# COMPACT_ATOMS: atom_id res chain seq x y z
N MET A 1 38.67 7.91 2.74
CA MET A 1 37.42 8.69 2.63
C MET A 1 36.23 7.75 2.59
N ILE A 2 35.34 7.91 3.52
CA ILE A 2 34.12 7.08 3.59
C ILE A 2 33.09 7.74 2.69
N LYS A 3 32.64 7.02 1.66
CA LYS A 3 31.53 7.50 0.84
C LYS A 3 30.24 7.36 1.62
N PRO A 4 29.33 8.37 1.58
CA PRO A 4 28.03 8.22 2.20
C PRO A 4 27.31 7.03 1.55
N GLU A 5 26.69 6.23 2.39
CA GLU A 5 25.90 5.10 1.93
C GLU A 5 24.65 5.62 1.22
N VAL A 6 24.49 5.26 -0.05
CA VAL A 6 23.33 5.63 -0.83
C VAL A 6 22.35 4.47 -0.79
N ILE A 7 21.18 4.71 -0.20
CA ILE A 7 20.12 3.72 -0.15
C ILE A 7 19.34 3.79 -1.46
N PRO A 8 19.23 2.66 -2.19
CA PRO A 8 18.48 2.66 -3.44
C PRO A 8 17.01 3.01 -3.21
N GLU A 9 16.42 3.71 -4.16
CA GLU A 9 14.99 3.96 -4.19
C GLU A 9 14.35 3.18 -5.32
N ARG A 10 13.14 2.68 -5.08
CA ARG A 10 12.34 1.99 -6.08
C ARG A 10 10.94 2.56 -6.08
N THR A 11 10.52 3.10 -7.21
CA THR A 11 9.18 3.65 -7.36
C THR A 11 8.17 2.56 -7.68
N VAL A 12 7.05 2.59 -6.99
CA VAL A 12 5.92 1.69 -7.20
C VAL A 12 4.78 2.50 -7.82
N SER A 13 4.51 2.25 -9.09
CA SER A 13 3.42 2.91 -9.81
C SER A 13 2.07 2.37 -9.35
N ALA A 14 1.01 3.13 -9.61
CA ALA A 14 -0.35 2.69 -9.29
C ALA A 14 -0.66 1.34 -9.94
N ASP A 15 -1.45 0.52 -9.25
CA ASP A 15 -1.82 -0.84 -9.64
C ASP A 15 -0.63 -1.81 -9.68
N ASN A 16 0.40 -1.53 -8.89
CA ASN A 16 1.59 -2.37 -8.75
C ASN A 16 1.94 -2.59 -7.29
N LEU A 17 2.85 -3.52 -7.10
CA LEU A 17 3.40 -3.83 -5.79
C LEU A 17 4.91 -4.07 -5.88
N ALA A 18 5.58 -3.94 -4.76
CA ALA A 18 6.99 -4.34 -4.63
C ALA A 18 7.21 -4.94 -3.26
N VAL A 19 8.01 -6.00 -3.20
CA VAL A 19 8.45 -6.65 -1.96
C VAL A 19 9.96 -6.61 -1.93
N VAL A 20 10.53 -6.20 -0.79
CA VAL A 20 11.97 -6.06 -0.61
C VAL A 20 12.42 -6.73 0.68
N THR A 21 13.59 -7.34 0.63
CA THR A 21 14.28 -7.90 1.79
C THR A 21 15.59 -7.16 2.07
N ASP A 22 16.02 -6.34 1.12
CA ASP A 22 17.20 -5.51 1.23
C ASP A 22 16.85 -4.10 1.71
N ASP A 23 17.85 -3.32 2.04
CA ASP A 23 17.68 -1.94 2.45
C ASP A 23 17.38 -1.07 1.23
N VAL A 24 16.10 -0.93 0.94
CA VAL A 24 15.56 -0.17 -0.19
C VAL A 24 14.45 0.74 0.31
N THR A 25 14.39 1.95 -0.19
CA THR A 25 13.26 2.85 0.04
C THR A 25 12.26 2.68 -1.10
N LEU A 26 11.04 2.28 -0.75
CA LEU A 26 9.94 2.20 -1.71
C LEU A 26 9.24 3.55 -1.78
N VAL A 27 9.01 4.05 -2.98
CA VAL A 27 8.46 5.38 -3.22
C VAL A 27 7.15 5.26 -3.99
N ALA A 28 6.11 5.94 -3.53
CA ALA A 28 4.84 6.02 -4.24
C ALA A 28 4.37 7.48 -4.29
N TYR A 29 3.99 7.93 -5.48
CA TYR A 29 3.45 9.26 -5.70
C TYR A 29 1.93 9.16 -5.74
N LEU A 30 1.27 9.63 -4.67
CA LEU A 30 -0.16 9.48 -4.48
C LEU A 30 -0.92 10.68 -5.04
N SER A 31 -1.81 10.41 -5.98
CA SER A 31 -2.75 11.40 -6.50
C SER A 31 -4.09 10.69 -6.75
N GLY A 32 -5.02 10.81 -5.80
CA GLY A 32 -6.25 10.02 -5.81
C GLY A 32 -5.98 8.52 -5.67
N THR A 33 -4.86 8.16 -5.06
CA THR A 33 -4.42 6.79 -4.85
C THR A 33 -4.04 6.57 -3.40
N PHE A 34 -3.81 5.32 -3.02
CA PHE A 34 -3.32 5.01 -1.68
C PHE A 34 -2.22 3.95 -1.73
N ALA A 35 -1.40 3.96 -0.71
CA ALA A 35 -0.34 2.99 -0.52
C ALA A 35 -0.58 2.22 0.77
N LEU A 36 -0.48 0.90 0.70
CA LEU A 36 -0.51 0.03 1.87
C LEU A 36 0.91 -0.52 2.04
N CYS A 37 1.56 -0.11 3.13
CA CYS A 37 2.94 -0.45 3.42
C CYS A 37 2.98 -1.56 4.46
N PHE A 38 3.58 -2.70 4.10
CA PHE A 38 3.71 -3.88 4.97
C PHE A 38 5.14 -4.00 5.46
N TYR A 39 5.31 -4.35 6.72
CA TYR A 39 6.65 -4.56 7.27
C TYR A 39 6.64 -5.53 8.45
N ASP A 40 7.79 -6.16 8.66
CA ASP A 40 8.13 -6.88 9.88
C ASP A 40 9.40 -6.25 10.43
N ALA A 41 9.30 -5.57 11.58
CA ALA A 41 10.42 -4.82 12.15
C ALA A 41 11.58 -5.70 12.59
N VAL A 42 11.31 -6.96 12.94
CA VAL A 42 12.33 -7.89 13.41
C VAL A 42 13.24 -8.35 12.27
N HIS A 43 12.65 -8.62 11.10
CA HIS A 43 13.36 -9.18 9.95
C HIS A 43 13.66 -8.15 8.86
N GLU A 44 13.29 -6.90 9.06
CA GLU A 44 13.57 -5.78 8.15
C GLU A 44 13.08 -6.00 6.71
N SER A 45 12.02 -6.79 6.57
CA SER A 45 11.39 -7.08 5.28
C SER A 45 10.09 -6.33 5.15
N GLY A 46 9.73 -5.97 3.94
CA GLY A 46 8.47 -5.30 3.71
C GLY A 46 8.11 -5.14 2.26
N GLY A 47 6.97 -4.53 2.04
CA GLY A 47 6.47 -4.29 0.70
C GLY A 47 5.47 -3.14 0.69
N LEU A 48 5.14 -2.72 -0.52
CA LEU A 48 4.20 -1.64 -0.73
C LEU A 48 3.27 -2.01 -1.89
N VAL A 49 1.97 -1.86 -1.67
CA VAL A 49 0.95 -2.00 -2.71
C VAL A 49 0.38 -0.61 -2.96
N HIS A 50 0.38 -0.17 -4.21
CA HIS A 50 -0.11 1.14 -4.63
C HIS A 50 -1.36 0.94 -5.49
N LEU A 51 -2.50 1.39 -4.99
CA LEU A 51 -3.80 1.16 -5.62
C LEU A 51 -4.53 2.48 -5.88
N ARG A 52 -5.35 2.48 -6.93
CA ARG A 52 -6.20 3.62 -7.26
C ARG A 52 -7.49 3.58 -6.47
N ILE A 53 -7.94 4.74 -6.02
CA ILE A 53 -9.24 4.86 -5.37
C ILE A 53 -10.33 4.83 -6.44
N VAL A 54 -10.13 5.58 -7.54
CA VAL A 54 -11.06 5.58 -8.68
C VAL A 54 -10.33 5.01 -9.90
N PRO A 55 -10.81 3.91 -10.50
CA PRO A 55 -10.19 3.34 -11.69
C PRO A 55 -10.22 4.31 -12.88
N PRO A 56 -9.20 4.24 -13.78
CA PRO A 56 -9.18 5.08 -14.97
C PRO A 56 -10.42 4.86 -15.84
N GLY A 57 -10.99 5.94 -16.33
CA GLY A 57 -12.15 5.91 -17.22
C GLY A 57 -13.47 5.62 -16.54
N ARG A 58 -13.47 5.33 -15.25
CA ARG A 58 -14.70 5.16 -14.47
C ARG A 58 -14.86 6.33 -13.55
N VAL A 59 -15.79 7.19 -13.91
CA VAL A 59 -16.01 8.42 -13.18
C VAL A 59 -17.06 8.17 -12.11
N GLN A 60 -16.67 8.35 -10.83
CA GLN A 60 -17.61 8.72 -9.79
C GLN A 60 -18.64 7.66 -9.38
N GLU A 61 -18.28 6.39 -9.44
CA GLU A 61 -19.09 5.37 -8.78
C GLU A 61 -18.71 5.32 -7.29
N PRO A 62 -19.62 5.57 -6.37
CA PRO A 62 -19.31 5.52 -4.95
C PRO A 62 -19.07 4.10 -4.43
N ASP A 63 -19.56 3.11 -5.16
CA ASP A 63 -19.44 1.70 -4.79
C ASP A 63 -18.29 1.04 -5.53
N VAL A 64 -17.65 0.10 -4.85
CA VAL A 64 -16.59 -0.72 -5.45
C VAL A 64 -17.25 -1.78 -6.31
N THR A 65 -16.92 -1.81 -7.61
CA THR A 65 -17.43 -2.85 -8.50
C THR A 65 -16.72 -4.17 -8.24
N ASP A 66 -17.40 -5.28 -8.48
CA ASP A 66 -16.84 -6.62 -8.25
C ASP A 66 -15.52 -6.83 -9.02
N THR A 67 -15.43 -6.33 -10.25
CA THR A 67 -14.23 -6.48 -11.07
C THR A 67 -13.03 -5.72 -10.47
N THR A 68 -13.24 -4.48 -10.05
CA THR A 68 -12.19 -3.68 -9.42
C THR A 68 -11.75 -4.30 -8.12
N LEU A 69 -12.71 -4.72 -7.31
CA LEU A 69 -12.44 -5.37 -6.04
C LEU A 69 -11.60 -6.63 -6.22
N ALA A 70 -11.97 -7.47 -7.19
CA ALA A 70 -11.24 -8.70 -7.45
C ALA A 70 -9.79 -8.42 -7.84
N THR A 71 -9.55 -7.41 -8.69
CA THR A 71 -8.20 -7.03 -9.11
C THR A 71 -7.37 -6.53 -7.92
N ASP A 72 -7.93 -5.66 -7.10
CA ASP A 72 -7.23 -5.09 -5.94
C ASP A 72 -6.93 -6.17 -4.90
N LEU A 73 -7.88 -7.08 -4.63
CA LEU A 73 -7.67 -8.17 -3.69
C LEU A 73 -6.60 -9.14 -4.19
N LEU A 74 -6.52 -9.39 -5.49
CA LEU A 74 -5.47 -10.22 -6.07
C LEU A 74 -4.08 -9.61 -5.87
N LEU A 75 -3.95 -8.29 -6.03
CA LEU A 75 -2.69 -7.61 -5.78
C LEU A 75 -2.29 -7.67 -4.30
N LEU A 76 -3.23 -7.45 -3.40
CA LEU A 76 -3.00 -7.53 -1.97
C LEU A 76 -2.60 -8.95 -1.55
N ASP A 77 -3.31 -9.94 -2.05
CA ASP A 77 -3.02 -11.34 -1.76
C ASP A 77 -1.65 -11.74 -2.29
N ARG A 78 -1.31 -11.33 -3.51
CA ARG A 78 0.00 -11.58 -4.10
C ARG A 78 1.11 -10.94 -3.27
N CYS A 79 0.90 -9.72 -2.77
CA CYS A 79 1.88 -9.07 -1.90
C CYS A 79 2.12 -9.89 -0.65
N MET A 80 1.08 -10.40 -0.01
CA MET A 80 1.22 -11.24 1.20
C MET A 80 1.92 -12.56 0.88
N VAL A 81 1.61 -13.19 -0.25
CA VAL A 81 2.29 -14.41 -0.68
C VAL A 81 3.79 -14.14 -0.88
N ASP A 82 4.12 -13.06 -1.58
CA ASP A 82 5.50 -12.70 -1.86
C ASP A 82 6.26 -12.33 -0.58
N LEU A 83 5.62 -11.62 0.35
CA LEU A 83 6.23 -11.27 1.64
C LEU A 83 6.55 -12.52 2.47
N ARG A 84 5.61 -13.46 2.56
CA ARG A 84 5.79 -14.70 3.30
C ARG A 84 6.84 -15.60 2.66
N ALA A 85 6.90 -15.62 1.33
CA ALA A 85 7.94 -16.35 0.60
C ALA A 85 9.33 -15.74 0.79
N ALA A 86 9.40 -14.39 0.80
CA ALA A 86 10.65 -13.67 0.96
C ALA A 86 11.23 -13.79 2.39
N GLU A 87 10.36 -13.81 3.40
CA GLU A 87 10.78 -13.94 4.81
C GLU A 87 9.85 -14.90 5.57
N PRO A 88 10.06 -16.22 5.43
CA PRO A 88 9.21 -17.21 6.09
C PRO A 88 9.26 -17.18 7.63
N ARG A 89 10.29 -16.58 8.21
CA ARG A 89 10.44 -16.46 9.66
C ARG A 89 9.60 -15.35 10.26
N ALA A 90 9.09 -14.44 9.45
CA ALA A 90 8.30 -13.32 9.92
C ALA A 90 6.88 -13.78 10.24
N HIS A 91 6.41 -13.47 11.46
CA HIS A 91 5.09 -13.87 11.94
C HIS A 91 4.27 -12.70 12.45
N HIS A 92 4.85 -11.49 12.47
CA HIS A 92 4.20 -10.31 13.03
C HIS A 92 4.17 -9.18 11.99
N TRP A 93 3.43 -9.41 10.92
CA TRP A 93 3.28 -8.42 9.88
C TRP A 93 2.42 -7.25 10.35
N GLN A 94 2.88 -6.06 10.05
CA GLN A 94 2.18 -4.81 10.34
C GLN A 94 1.99 -4.04 9.04
N ALA A 95 1.03 -3.12 9.03
CA ALA A 95 0.74 -2.30 7.87
C ALA A 95 0.48 -0.85 8.27
N LYS A 96 0.84 0.05 7.36
CA LYS A 96 0.49 1.47 7.41
C LYS A 96 -0.22 1.83 6.13
N LEU A 97 -1.32 2.55 6.25
CA LEU A 97 -2.10 3.03 5.10
C LEU A 97 -1.91 4.53 4.96
N VAL A 98 -1.51 4.96 3.77
CA VAL A 98 -1.42 6.38 3.42
C VAL A 98 -2.26 6.61 2.17
N ALA A 99 -3.17 7.57 2.22
CA ALA A 99 -4.07 7.85 1.10
C ALA A 99 -4.07 9.34 0.76
N HIS A 100 -4.07 9.63 -0.53
CA HIS A 100 -4.42 10.95 -1.03
C HIS A 100 -5.86 10.90 -1.51
N LEU A 101 -6.74 11.64 -0.81
CA LEU A 101 -8.18 11.57 -1.07
C LEU A 101 -8.54 12.31 -2.35
N PRO A 102 -9.41 11.73 -3.19
CA PRO A 102 -9.95 12.44 -4.35
C PRO A 102 -10.75 13.65 -3.92
N GLU A 103 -10.82 14.65 -4.81
CA GLU A 103 -11.61 15.85 -4.56
C GLU A 103 -13.11 15.60 -4.61
N HIS A 104 -13.54 14.56 -5.32
CA HIS A 104 -14.96 14.24 -5.50
C HIS A 104 -15.54 13.49 -4.31
N ASP A 105 -16.74 13.83 -3.91
CA ASP A 105 -17.45 13.13 -2.83
C ASP A 105 -17.62 11.64 -3.13
N ALA A 106 -17.96 11.31 -4.39
CA ALA A 106 -18.08 9.91 -4.81
C ALA A 106 -16.78 9.13 -4.64
N GLY A 107 -15.64 9.75 -4.97
CA GLY A 107 -14.32 9.14 -4.77
C GLY A 107 -13.99 8.93 -3.29
N ARG A 108 -14.33 9.89 -2.45
CA ARG A 108 -14.14 9.76 -1.00
C ARG A 108 -15.02 8.67 -0.40
N GLN A 109 -16.27 8.57 -0.82
CA GLN A 109 -17.16 7.50 -0.40
C GLN A 109 -16.67 6.14 -0.86
N ARG A 110 -16.14 6.07 -2.09
CA ARG A 110 -15.52 4.85 -2.60
C ARG A 110 -14.36 4.41 -1.71
N PHE A 111 -13.53 5.36 -1.26
CA PHE A 111 -12.43 5.03 -0.36
C PHE A 111 -12.92 4.51 0.98
N VAL A 112 -14.01 5.06 1.52
CA VAL A 112 -14.64 4.55 2.75
C VAL A 112 -15.04 3.08 2.58
N SER A 113 -15.66 2.74 1.44
CA SER A 113 -16.03 1.37 1.13
C SER A 113 -14.79 0.46 0.99
N MET A 114 -13.75 0.94 0.31
CA MET A 114 -12.48 0.21 0.17
C MET A 114 -11.81 -0.02 1.52
N ARG A 115 -11.86 0.97 2.43
CA ARG A 115 -11.30 0.84 3.77
C ARG A 115 -11.90 -0.34 4.53
N ALA A 116 -13.21 -0.52 4.45
CA ALA A 116 -13.86 -1.64 5.10
C ALA A 116 -13.36 -2.98 4.57
N LEU A 117 -13.16 -3.05 3.26
CA LEU A 117 -12.62 -4.26 2.62
C LEU A 117 -11.15 -4.50 2.97
N LEU A 118 -10.36 -3.43 3.02
CA LEU A 118 -8.96 -3.50 3.43
C LEU A 118 -8.84 -3.96 4.89
N ASP A 119 -9.66 -3.43 5.78
CA ASP A 119 -9.66 -3.83 7.18
C ASP A 119 -9.99 -5.33 7.32
N ALA A 120 -10.97 -5.82 6.56
CA ALA A 120 -11.31 -7.24 6.56
C ALA A 120 -10.18 -8.09 6.00
N PHE A 121 -9.57 -7.67 4.91
CA PHE A 121 -8.44 -8.37 4.30
C PHE A 121 -7.26 -8.49 5.29
N LEU A 122 -6.88 -7.38 5.92
CA LEU A 122 -5.76 -7.35 6.86
C LEU A 122 -6.02 -8.24 8.07
N ARG A 123 -7.24 -8.23 8.58
CA ARG A 123 -7.64 -9.09 9.69
C ARG A 123 -7.52 -10.57 9.32
N ASP A 124 -8.03 -10.94 8.14
CA ASP A 124 -7.98 -12.32 7.65
C ASP A 124 -6.54 -12.78 7.36
N ALA A 125 -5.69 -11.85 6.94
CA ALA A 125 -4.27 -12.12 6.69
C ALA A 125 -3.40 -12.07 7.96
N ASP A 126 -3.99 -11.78 9.11
CA ASP A 126 -3.28 -11.60 10.38
C ASP A 126 -2.23 -10.49 10.32
N VAL A 127 -2.60 -9.37 9.73
CA VAL A 127 -1.76 -8.16 9.63
C VAL A 127 -2.37 -7.06 10.48
N LYS A 128 -1.59 -6.50 11.37
CA LYS A 128 -2.04 -5.40 12.23
C LYS A 128 -1.90 -4.07 11.49
N LEU A 129 -3.01 -3.35 11.34
CA LEU A 129 -2.98 -1.98 10.79
C LEU A 129 -2.60 -1.01 11.91
N VAL A 130 -1.42 -0.43 11.79
CA VAL A 130 -0.80 0.39 12.85
C VAL A 130 -1.21 1.85 12.73
N SER A 131 -1.30 2.37 11.51
CA SER A 131 -1.64 3.77 11.28
C SER A 131 -2.36 3.96 9.96
N VAL A 132 -3.18 5.01 9.92
CA VAL A 132 -3.91 5.44 8.74
C VAL A 132 -3.76 6.94 8.63
N ASP A 133 -3.20 7.41 7.52
CA ASP A 133 -3.03 8.82 7.24
C ASP A 133 -3.76 9.17 5.94
N GLU A 134 -4.71 10.07 6.01
CA GLU A 134 -5.52 10.52 4.89
C GLU A 134 -5.26 12.00 4.63
N TYR A 135 -4.86 12.32 3.39
CA TYR A 135 -4.46 13.66 3.01
C TYR A 135 -5.37 14.20 1.89
N PRO A 136 -6.13 15.27 2.14
CA PRO A 136 -6.78 16.02 1.08
C PRO A 136 -5.79 17.01 0.46
N GLY A 137 -6.18 17.62 -0.65
CA GLY A 137 -5.42 18.74 -1.25
C GLY A 137 -4.32 18.26 -2.20
N ALA A 138 -3.11 18.73 -1.98
CA ALA A 138 -1.99 18.44 -2.88
C ALA A 138 -1.60 16.96 -2.85
N PRO A 139 -1.11 16.41 -3.98
CA PRO A 139 -0.58 15.06 -4.02
C PRO A 139 0.50 14.81 -2.99
N VAL A 140 0.62 13.56 -2.55
CA VAL A 140 1.49 13.15 -1.45
C VAL A 140 2.55 12.18 -1.97
N VAL A 141 3.76 12.30 -1.47
CA VAL A 141 4.84 11.34 -1.73
C VAL A 141 5.05 10.49 -0.50
N VAL A 142 4.97 9.18 -0.68
CA VAL A 142 5.27 8.20 0.36
C VAL A 142 6.67 7.65 0.12
N ARG A 143 7.51 7.70 1.17
CA ARG A 143 8.81 7.06 1.18
C ARG A 143 8.83 6.06 2.31
N PHE A 144 8.88 4.80 1.96
CA PHE A 144 8.78 3.70 2.92
C PHE A 144 10.04 2.84 2.86
N ARG A 145 10.75 2.78 4.00
CA ARG A 145 11.96 1.98 4.15
C ARG A 145 11.71 0.92 5.21
N PRO A 146 11.44 -0.34 4.81
CA PRO A 146 11.07 -1.38 5.78
C PRO A 146 12.12 -1.70 6.84
N SER A 147 13.40 -1.43 6.55
CA SER A 147 14.50 -1.67 7.48
C SER A 147 14.63 -0.61 8.58
N MET A 148 13.79 0.41 8.54
CA MET A 148 13.84 1.49 9.52
C MET A 148 12.71 1.40 10.53
#